data_d65f84471c360a18fabb8db7e2fcbb69
#
_entry.id   d65f84471c360a18fabb8db7e2fcbb69
#
_cell.length_a   1.000
_cell.length_b   1.000
_cell.length_c   1.000
_cell.angle_alpha   90.00
_cell.angle_beta   90.00
_cell.angle_gamma   90.00
#
_symmetry.space_group_name_H-M   'P 1'
#
loop_
_entity.id
_entity.type
_entity.pdbx_description
1 polymer ?
#
loop_
_entity_poly.entity_id
_entity_poly.type
_entity_poly.pdbx_seq_one_letter_code
_entity_poly.pdbx_strand_id
1 'polypeptide(L)' 'MPYSTIGDLPEAQVDQYSHHQKEAFLEAFNSALEQYGEESRAFAVAHAAAQRTPTEDPTPGD' A
#
# COMPACT_ATOMS: atom_id res chain seq x y z
N MET A 1 -14.06 3.07 0.78
CA MET A 1 -13.72 3.91 -0.37
C MET A 1 -12.26 3.78 -0.70
N PRO A 2 -11.93 3.69 -1.96
CA PRO A 2 -10.51 3.65 -2.33
C PRO A 2 -9.85 4.98 -2.06
N TYR A 3 -8.57 4.93 -1.84
CA TYR A 3 -7.78 6.12 -1.65
C TYR A 3 -7.25 6.61 -2.99
N SER A 4 -7.18 7.91 -3.15
CA SER A 4 -6.73 8.49 -4.41
C SER A 4 -5.23 8.62 -4.49
N THR A 5 -4.60 8.94 -3.37
CA THR A 5 -3.17 9.17 -3.35
C THR A 5 -2.58 8.58 -2.10
N ILE A 6 -1.25 8.49 -2.08
CA ILE A 6 -0.55 8.02 -0.89
C ILE A 6 -0.88 8.91 0.30
N GLY A 7 -1.00 10.20 0.08
CA GLY A 7 -1.29 11.11 1.17
C GLY A 7 -2.64 10.90 1.83
N ASP A 8 -3.55 10.21 1.15
CA ASP A 8 -4.85 9.92 1.70
C ASP A 8 -4.86 8.69 2.59
N LEU A 9 -3.78 7.92 2.57
CA LEU A 9 -3.72 6.71 3.38
C LEU A 9 -3.68 7.06 4.86
N PRO A 10 -4.25 6.18 5.72
CA PRO A 10 -4.17 6.43 7.16
C PRO A 10 -2.73 6.33 7.61
N GLU A 11 -2.22 7.45 8.09
CA GLU A 11 -0.81 7.56 8.41
C GLU A 11 -0.39 6.53 9.45
N ALA A 12 -1.26 6.27 10.42
CA ALA A 12 -0.93 5.32 11.47
C ALA A 12 -0.70 3.92 10.92
N GLN A 13 -1.29 3.62 9.77
CA GLN A 13 -1.13 2.30 9.16
C GLN A 13 0.11 2.19 8.31
N VAL A 14 0.60 3.31 7.78
CA VAL A 14 1.64 3.26 6.77
C VAL A 14 2.88 4.05 7.14
N ASP A 15 2.91 4.69 8.30
CA ASP A 15 4.03 5.55 8.63
C ASP A 15 5.35 4.78 8.74
N GLN A 16 5.28 3.48 8.95
CA GLN A 16 6.47 2.63 9.03
C GLN A 16 7.00 2.24 7.65
N TYR A 17 6.27 2.54 6.61
CA TYR A 17 6.64 2.11 5.26
C TYR A 17 7.33 3.24 4.51
N SER A 18 8.24 2.87 3.61
CA SER A 18 8.85 3.85 2.73
C SER A 18 7.85 4.29 1.67
N HIS A 19 8.24 5.30 0.90
CA HIS A 19 7.38 5.79 -0.17
C HIS A 19 7.03 4.68 -1.14
N HIS A 20 8.03 3.89 -1.50
CA HIS A 20 7.83 2.80 -2.44
C HIS A 20 6.84 1.77 -1.88
N GLN A 21 6.99 1.47 -0.60
CA GLN A 21 6.07 0.54 0.04
C GLN A 21 4.67 1.12 0.16
N LYS A 22 4.58 2.43 0.38
CA LYS A 22 3.27 3.06 0.45
C LYS A 22 2.56 3.01 -0.88
N GLU A 23 3.29 3.11 -1.99
CA GLU A 23 2.67 2.96 -3.30
C GLU A 23 2.11 1.57 -3.48
N ALA A 24 2.86 0.56 -3.06
CA ALA A 24 2.37 -0.81 -3.16
C ALA A 24 1.15 -1.00 -2.27
N PHE A 25 1.17 -0.40 -1.09
CA PHE A 25 0.04 -0.45 -0.19
C PHE A 25 -1.19 0.14 -0.84
N LEU A 26 -1.04 1.31 -1.45
CA LEU A 26 -2.16 2.01 -2.07
C LEU A 26 -2.78 1.17 -3.18
N GLU A 27 -1.95 0.64 -4.06
CA GLU A 27 -2.46 -0.16 -5.17
C GLU A 27 -3.15 -1.42 -4.68
N ALA A 28 -2.51 -2.10 -3.73
CA ALA A 28 -3.06 -3.35 -3.24
C ALA A 28 -4.36 -3.11 -2.47
N PHE A 29 -4.41 -2.03 -1.69
CA PHE A 29 -5.60 -1.73 -0.94
C PHE A 29 -6.77 -1.47 -1.88
N ASN A 30 -6.56 -0.61 -2.87
CA ASN A 30 -7.64 -0.25 -3.78
C ASN A 30 -8.11 -1.45 -4.59
N SER A 31 -7.18 -2.27 -5.04
CA SER A 31 -7.52 -3.46 -5.79
C SER A 31 -8.30 -4.46 -4.94
N ALA A 32 -7.84 -4.68 -3.72
CA ALA A 32 -8.51 -5.63 -2.84
C ALA A 32 -9.89 -5.12 -2.43
N LEU A 33 -10.00 -3.82 -2.19
CA LEU A 33 -11.28 -3.26 -1.82
C LEU A 33 -12.28 -3.41 -2.96
N GLU A 34 -11.83 -3.21 -4.17
CA GLU A 34 -12.69 -3.38 -5.32
C GLU A 34 -13.10 -4.84 -5.49
N GLN A 35 -12.17 -5.74 -5.23
CA GLN A 35 -12.40 -7.16 -5.45
C GLN A 35 -13.24 -7.78 -4.36
N TYR A 36 -12.98 -7.43 -3.11
CA TYR A 36 -13.64 -8.07 -1.98
C TYR A 36 -14.71 -7.22 -1.33
N GLY A 37 -14.59 -5.90 -1.42
CA GLY A 37 -15.56 -5.02 -0.83
C GLY A 37 -15.49 -4.91 0.68
N GLU A 38 -14.38 -5.36 1.28
CA GLU A 38 -14.19 -5.29 2.71
C GLU A 38 -12.91 -4.55 3.04
N GLU A 39 -13.00 -3.54 3.88
CA GLU A 39 -11.83 -2.76 4.23
C GLU A 39 -10.82 -3.55 5.05
N SER A 40 -11.29 -4.37 5.99
CA SER A 40 -10.34 -5.12 6.80
C SER A 40 -9.54 -6.09 5.94
N ARG A 41 -10.18 -6.73 4.99
CA ARG A 41 -9.46 -7.60 4.08
C ARG A 41 -8.51 -6.81 3.20
N ALA A 42 -8.95 -5.64 2.74
CA ALA A 42 -8.12 -4.80 1.91
C ALA A 42 -6.87 -4.35 2.66
N PHE A 43 -7.01 -4.02 3.94
CA PHE A 43 -5.85 -3.67 4.73
C PHE A 43 -4.88 -4.84 4.87
N ALA A 44 -5.41 -6.02 5.10
CA ALA A 44 -4.55 -7.20 5.23
C ALA A 44 -3.76 -7.44 3.95
N VAL A 45 -4.43 -7.35 2.81
CA VAL A 45 -3.76 -7.54 1.53
C VAL A 45 -2.72 -6.44 1.30
N ALA A 46 -3.09 -5.20 1.63
CA ALA A 46 -2.19 -4.08 1.41
C ALA A 46 -0.94 -4.18 2.26
N HIS A 47 -1.10 -4.57 3.52
CA HIS A 47 0.08 -4.74 4.37
C HIS A 47 0.98 -5.84 3.85
N ALA A 48 0.41 -6.95 3.40
CA ALA A 48 1.21 -8.02 2.83
C ALA A 48 1.98 -7.55 1.61
N ALA A 49 1.33 -6.76 0.76
CA ALA A 49 1.98 -6.25 -0.42
C ALA A 49 3.12 -5.29 -0.06
N ALA A 50 2.86 -4.41 0.90
CA ALA A 50 3.89 -3.46 1.31
C ALA A 50 5.09 -4.16 1.91
N GLN A 51 4.83 -5.20 2.69
CA GLN A 51 5.91 -5.94 3.34
C GLN A 51 6.75 -6.72 2.35
N ARG A 52 6.18 -7.11 1.22
CA ARG A 52 6.94 -7.78 0.19
C ARG A 52 7.67 -6.83 -0.73
N THR A 53 7.39 -5.55 -0.62
CA THR A 53 8.01 -4.55 -1.47
C THR A 53 9.27 -4.05 -0.79
N PRO A 54 10.37 -3.86 -1.54
CA PRO A 54 11.60 -3.34 -0.94
C PRO A 54 11.35 -1.97 -0.33
N THR A 55 12.07 -1.70 0.75
CA THR A 55 11.92 -0.43 1.42
C THR A 55 12.44 0.73 0.59
N GLU A 56 13.34 0.45 -0.36
CA GLU A 56 13.87 1.48 -1.23
C GLU A 56 13.65 1.09 -2.66
N ASP A 57 13.49 2.10 -3.49
CA ASP A 57 13.38 1.83 -4.89
C ASP A 57 14.63 1.15 -5.37
N PRO A 58 14.51 0.18 -6.24
CA PRO A 58 15.69 -0.38 -6.88
C PRO A 58 16.36 0.74 -7.62
N THR A 59 17.59 0.92 -7.37
CA THR A 59 18.28 2.00 -7.97
C THR A 59 18.55 1.70 -9.37
N PRO A 60 17.94 2.42 -10.23
CA PRO A 60 18.08 2.07 -11.60
C PRO A 60 19.44 2.36 -12.07
N GLY A 61 19.98 1.46 -12.60
CA GLY A 61 21.13 1.65 -13.36
C GLY A 61 22.11 2.50 -12.79
N ASP A 62 22.01 2.63 -11.68
CA ASP A 62 22.95 3.34 -11.21
C ASP A 62 23.95 2.69 -11.41
#